data_61f1acad71c34a1797a68a27e121e95a
#
_entry.id   61f1acad71c34a1797a68a27e121e95a
#
_cell.length_a   1.000
_cell.length_b   1.000
_cell.length_c   1.000
_cell.angle_alpha   90.00
_cell.angle_beta   90.00
_cell.angle_gamma   90.00
#
_symmetry.space_group_name_H-M   'P 1'
#
loop_
_entity.id
_entity.type
_entity.pdbx_description
1 polymer ?
#
loop_
_entity_poly.entity_id
_entity_poly.type
_entity_poly.pdbx_seq_one_letter_code
_entity_poly.pdbx_strand_id
1 'polypeptide(L)'
;GSDSIQIGISNIKSTICFENAVLTAKGVRSLHGNIQKGVRFGAALALALVLCATAALAAETGGKRLVPVGHTVGVKLFSRGVVVVKLPEGSTPARTCGLKTGDVIEACGGRTVTSTEQFQSLLQENGTDTTELSVKRQGSPVTLSVEPERNEEGACCIGAWVRDSMAGIGTVTYYDPDSNTFGALGHGITDGGSAALMPVGNGAILPSPVKAVKKGSCGSAGELRGEFDLTEELGQLYANTGCGIFGTLNAAC
;
A
#
# COMPACT_ATOMS: atom_id res chain seq x y z
N GLY A 1 -8.51 20.43 28.98
CA GLY A 1 -8.58 21.08 27.71
C GLY A 1 -8.67 20.02 26.63
N SER A 2 -9.87 19.89 26.05
CA SER A 2 -10.15 18.95 24.97
C SER A 2 -9.84 19.66 23.64
N ASP A 3 -8.77 19.27 22.95
CA ASP A 3 -8.49 19.72 21.61
C ASP A 3 -9.15 18.77 20.61
N SER A 4 -10.25 19.24 20.04
CA SER A 4 -10.95 18.59 18.93
C SER A 4 -10.23 18.92 17.61
N ILE A 5 -9.72 17.91 16.94
CA ILE A 5 -9.16 18.01 15.58
C ILE A 5 -10.33 18.18 14.61
N GLN A 6 -10.50 19.37 14.03
CA GLN A 6 -11.41 19.60 12.91
C GLN A 6 -10.71 19.20 11.60
N ILE A 7 -11.24 18.16 10.96
CA ILE A 7 -10.88 17.83 9.58
C ILE A 7 -11.76 18.71 8.67
N GLY A 8 -11.13 19.65 7.96
CA GLY A 8 -11.78 20.51 6.99
C GLY A 8 -12.17 19.74 5.73
N ILE A 9 -13.46 19.61 5.49
CA ILE A 9 -14.01 19.16 4.21
C ILE A 9 -14.17 20.39 3.32
N SER A 10 -13.43 20.43 2.22
CA SER A 10 -13.53 21.51 1.23
C SER A 10 -14.86 21.46 0.48
N ASN A 11 -15.57 22.58 0.55
CA ASN A 11 -16.82 22.87 -0.13
C ASN A 11 -16.71 22.77 -1.66
N ILE A 12 -17.51 21.90 -2.26
CA ILE A 12 -17.88 22.00 -3.67
C ILE A 12 -19.15 22.86 -3.75
N LYS A 13 -18.99 24.12 -4.12
CA LYS A 13 -20.09 25.00 -4.51
C LYS A 13 -20.50 24.69 -5.95
N SER A 14 -21.63 24.01 -6.15
CA SER A 14 -22.31 24.01 -7.44
C SER A 14 -23.26 25.22 -7.50
N THR A 15 -22.88 26.22 -8.28
CA THR A 15 -23.72 27.36 -8.59
C THR A 15 -24.73 26.95 -9.68
N ILE A 16 -26.00 26.81 -9.30
CA ILE A 16 -27.10 26.70 -10.27
C ILE A 16 -27.60 28.12 -10.55
N CYS A 17 -27.31 28.62 -11.75
CA CYS A 17 -27.92 29.85 -12.29
C CYS A 17 -29.35 29.55 -12.76
N PHE A 18 -30.34 30.15 -12.11
CA PHE A 18 -31.70 30.25 -12.66
C PHE A 18 -31.83 31.57 -13.42
N GLU A 19 -31.96 31.49 -14.74
CA GLU A 19 -32.35 32.61 -15.57
C GLU A 19 -33.86 32.81 -15.54
N ASN A 20 -34.30 34.00 -15.13
CA ASN A 20 -35.69 34.44 -15.13
C ASN A 20 -36.16 34.72 -16.57
N ALA A 21 -37.00 33.86 -17.11
CA ALA A 21 -37.76 34.18 -18.32
C ALA A 21 -39.14 34.77 -17.94
N VAL A 22 -39.30 36.07 -18.14
CA VAL A 22 -40.58 36.75 -18.03
C VAL A 22 -41.37 36.55 -19.33
N LEU A 23 -42.46 35.81 -19.27
CA LEU A 23 -43.44 35.75 -20.37
C LEU A 23 -44.78 36.32 -19.92
N THR A 24 -45.08 37.54 -20.42
CA THR A 24 -46.41 38.16 -20.42
C THR A 24 -47.26 37.54 -21.52
N ALA A 25 -48.37 36.89 -21.20
CA ALA A 25 -49.41 36.55 -22.16
C ALA A 25 -50.79 36.85 -21.57
N LYS A 26 -51.52 37.71 -22.29
CA LYS A 26 -52.90 38.10 -22.05
C LYS A 26 -53.89 36.93 -22.20
N GLY A 27 -54.86 36.93 -21.36
CA GLY A 27 -56.00 36.09 -21.13
C GLY A 27 -56.64 35.30 -22.26
N VAL A 28 -56.99 34.05 -21.88
CA VAL A 28 -58.20 33.38 -22.38
C VAL A 28 -58.73 32.51 -21.24
N ARG A 29 -59.98 32.70 -20.90
CA ARG A 29 -60.71 31.94 -19.87
C ARG A 29 -60.98 30.52 -20.33
N SER A 30 -60.60 29.56 -19.54
CA SER A 30 -61.17 28.23 -19.56
C SER A 30 -61.10 27.60 -18.17
N LEU A 31 -62.24 27.23 -17.58
CA LEU A 31 -62.33 26.49 -16.31
C LEU A 31 -61.57 25.14 -16.32
N HIS A 32 -61.26 24.60 -17.49
CA HIS A 32 -60.45 23.37 -17.64
C HIS A 32 -58.96 23.53 -17.30
N GLY A 33 -58.42 24.78 -17.39
CA GLY A 33 -56.99 25.03 -17.10
C GLY A 33 -56.61 24.91 -15.63
N ASN A 34 -57.53 25.09 -14.71
CA ASN A 34 -57.22 25.05 -13.28
C ASN A 34 -57.11 23.63 -12.73
N ILE A 35 -57.90 22.68 -13.27
CA ILE A 35 -57.84 21.26 -12.86
C ILE A 35 -56.53 20.62 -13.38
N GLN A 36 -56.13 20.93 -14.61
CA GLN A 36 -54.86 20.45 -15.16
C GLN A 36 -53.62 21.06 -14.46
N LYS A 37 -53.68 22.30 -13.99
CA LYS A 37 -52.58 22.90 -13.19
C LYS A 37 -52.51 22.26 -11.82
N GLY A 38 -53.63 21.98 -11.15
CA GLY A 38 -53.66 21.29 -9.88
C GLY A 38 -53.11 19.86 -9.96
N VAL A 39 -53.46 19.12 -11.01
CA VAL A 39 -52.93 17.74 -11.23
C VAL A 39 -51.44 17.76 -11.54
N ARG A 40 -50.98 18.73 -12.34
CA ARG A 40 -49.50 18.88 -12.63
C ARG A 40 -48.72 19.29 -11.40
N PHE A 41 -49.27 20.18 -10.55
CA PHE A 41 -48.64 20.55 -9.28
C PHE A 41 -48.61 19.38 -8.28
N GLY A 42 -49.70 18.62 -8.18
CA GLY A 42 -49.77 17.42 -7.36
C GLY A 42 -48.81 16.33 -7.80
N ALA A 43 -48.68 16.11 -9.12
CA ALA A 43 -47.73 15.14 -9.69
C ALA A 43 -46.28 15.58 -9.47
N ALA A 44 -45.95 16.86 -9.62
CA ALA A 44 -44.63 17.40 -9.36
C ALA A 44 -44.24 17.32 -7.87
N LEU A 45 -45.20 17.58 -6.97
CA LEU A 45 -44.98 17.47 -5.53
C LEU A 45 -44.81 15.99 -5.11
N ALA A 46 -45.60 15.08 -5.66
CA ALA A 46 -45.44 13.64 -5.43
C ALA A 46 -44.11 13.12 -5.95
N LEU A 47 -43.66 13.55 -7.13
CA LEU A 47 -42.36 13.21 -7.68
C LEU A 47 -41.21 13.76 -6.82
N ALA A 48 -41.33 15.00 -6.33
CA ALA A 48 -40.34 15.59 -5.43
C ALA A 48 -40.26 14.84 -4.09
N LEU A 49 -41.41 14.42 -3.53
CA LEU A 49 -41.47 13.62 -2.31
C LEU A 49 -40.86 12.22 -2.50
N VAL A 50 -41.09 11.58 -3.65
CA VAL A 50 -40.47 10.29 -3.99
C VAL A 50 -38.95 10.46 -4.17
N LEU A 51 -38.48 11.51 -4.83
CA LEU A 51 -37.05 11.83 -4.97
C LEU A 51 -36.38 12.15 -3.62
N CYS A 52 -37.07 12.84 -2.72
CA CYS A 52 -36.56 13.09 -1.37
C CYS A 52 -36.55 11.80 -0.52
N ALA A 53 -37.54 10.91 -0.66
CA ALA A 53 -37.59 9.65 0.05
C ALA A 53 -36.49 8.68 -0.39
N THR A 54 -36.15 8.66 -1.70
CA THR A 54 -35.01 7.84 -2.19
C THR A 54 -33.65 8.36 -1.72
N ALA A 55 -33.51 9.68 -1.54
CA ALA A 55 -32.29 10.27 -0.98
C ALA A 55 -32.11 9.93 0.52
N ALA A 56 -33.21 9.75 1.27
CA ALA A 56 -33.16 9.36 2.69
C ALA A 56 -32.79 7.89 2.90
N LEU A 57 -33.05 7.01 1.93
CA LEU A 57 -32.69 5.59 1.98
C LEU A 57 -31.22 5.33 1.63
N ALA A 58 -30.50 6.31 1.08
CA ALA A 58 -29.07 6.20 0.76
C ALA A 58 -28.13 6.49 1.94
N ALA A 59 -28.63 6.79 3.12
CA ALA A 59 -27.85 7.26 4.27
C ALA A 59 -27.53 6.17 5.31
N GLU A 60 -27.83 4.91 5.06
CA GLU A 60 -27.23 3.81 5.82
C GLU A 60 -26.00 3.25 5.09
N THR A 61 -25.00 4.07 4.86
CA THR A 61 -23.64 3.58 4.78
C THR A 61 -23.26 3.22 6.21
N GLY A 62 -23.53 1.99 6.59
CA GLY A 62 -23.03 1.44 7.85
C GLY A 62 -21.54 1.72 7.91
N GLY A 63 -21.13 2.74 8.69
CA GLY A 63 -19.74 3.11 8.84
C GLY A 63 -18.96 1.88 9.29
N LYS A 64 -17.88 1.57 8.59
CA LYS A 64 -17.02 0.45 8.95
C LYS A 64 -16.52 0.64 10.38
N ARG A 65 -16.78 -0.33 11.25
CA ARG A 65 -16.36 -0.28 12.65
C ARG A 65 -14.92 -0.76 12.74
N LEU A 66 -14.02 0.14 13.10
CA LEU A 66 -12.62 -0.20 13.34
C LEU A 66 -12.31 -0.03 14.82
N VAL A 67 -11.55 -0.95 15.38
CA VAL A 67 -11.04 -0.87 16.75
C VAL A 67 -9.66 -0.21 16.69
N PRO A 68 -9.47 0.97 17.27
CA PRO A 68 -8.13 1.57 17.37
C PRO A 68 -7.27 0.71 18.29
N VAL A 69 -6.03 0.46 17.85
CA VAL A 69 -5.02 -0.31 18.59
C VAL A 69 -3.85 0.65 18.88
N GLY A 70 -2.76 0.23 19.28
CA GLY A 70 -1.54 1.02 19.60
C GLY A 70 -0.46 0.04 20.07
N HIS A 71 -0.64 -1.23 19.74
CA HIS A 71 0.24 -2.29 20.21
C HIS A 71 1.49 -2.38 19.33
N THR A 72 2.65 -2.47 19.98
CA THR A 72 3.92 -2.71 19.28
C THR A 72 4.04 -4.15 18.85
N VAL A 73 4.46 -4.36 17.61
CA VAL A 73 4.69 -5.67 17.00
C VAL A 73 6.02 -5.70 16.27
N GLY A 74 6.61 -6.86 16.18
CA GLY A 74 7.64 -7.15 15.20
C GLY A 74 6.99 -7.33 13.83
N VAL A 75 7.59 -6.75 12.82
CA VAL A 75 7.18 -6.94 11.42
C VAL A 75 8.31 -7.62 10.69
N LYS A 76 8.05 -8.75 10.07
CA LYS A 76 8.99 -9.46 9.20
C LYS A 76 8.35 -9.61 7.83
N LEU A 77 9.05 -9.15 6.80
CA LEU A 77 8.57 -9.16 5.43
C LEU A 77 9.61 -9.80 4.53
N PHE A 78 9.18 -10.72 3.67
CA PHE A 78 9.97 -11.34 2.63
C PHE A 78 9.47 -10.90 1.27
N SER A 79 10.38 -10.60 0.35
CA SER A 79 10.01 -10.26 -1.01
C SER A 79 9.77 -11.51 -1.87
N ARG A 80 9.12 -11.31 -3.01
CA ARG A 80 9.12 -12.31 -4.08
C ARG A 80 10.38 -12.09 -4.91
N GLY A 81 11.42 -12.88 -4.66
CA GLY A 81 12.73 -12.68 -5.27
C GLY A 81 13.65 -11.79 -4.41
N VAL A 82 14.76 -11.36 -4.98
CA VAL A 82 15.75 -10.51 -4.30
C VAL A 82 15.72 -9.09 -4.85
N VAL A 83 15.66 -8.11 -3.96
CA VAL A 83 15.61 -6.68 -4.31
C VAL A 83 17.03 -6.13 -4.42
N VAL A 84 17.34 -5.44 -5.50
CA VAL A 84 18.61 -4.72 -5.66
C VAL A 84 18.57 -3.44 -4.85
N VAL A 85 19.30 -3.41 -3.75
CA VAL A 85 19.32 -2.27 -2.81
C VAL A 85 20.41 -1.26 -3.10
N LYS A 86 21.51 -1.71 -3.71
CA LYS A 86 22.62 -0.83 -4.09
C LYS A 86 23.46 -1.45 -5.22
N LEU A 87 23.95 -0.60 -6.10
CA LEU A 87 24.95 -0.93 -7.09
C LEU A 87 26.21 -0.14 -6.77
N PRO A 88 27.35 -0.80 -6.47
CA PRO A 88 28.63 -0.13 -6.23
C PRO A 88 29.03 0.80 -7.38
N GLU A 89 29.85 1.79 -7.09
CA GLU A 89 30.45 2.63 -8.12
C GLU A 89 31.47 1.84 -8.96
N GLY A 90 31.65 2.25 -10.21
CA GLY A 90 32.52 1.57 -11.17
C GLY A 90 31.75 0.60 -12.09
N SER A 91 32.53 -0.10 -12.92
CA SER A 91 31.99 -1.10 -13.85
C SER A 91 31.79 -2.41 -13.09
N THR A 92 30.55 -2.89 -13.06
CA THR A 92 30.20 -4.21 -12.51
C THR A 92 29.27 -4.93 -13.49
N PRO A 93 29.25 -6.28 -13.50
CA PRO A 93 28.33 -7.03 -14.34
C PRO A 93 26.87 -6.57 -14.22
N ALA A 94 26.42 -6.27 -13.01
CA ALA A 94 25.08 -5.76 -12.74
C ALA A 94 24.80 -4.41 -13.41
N ARG A 95 25.75 -3.48 -13.40
CA ARG A 95 25.60 -2.20 -14.10
C ARG A 95 25.66 -2.37 -15.62
N THR A 96 26.59 -3.18 -16.09
CA THR A 96 26.78 -3.44 -17.52
C THR A 96 25.56 -4.07 -18.16
N CYS A 97 24.89 -5.01 -17.48
CA CYS A 97 23.65 -5.61 -17.97
C CYS A 97 22.42 -4.69 -17.83
N GLY A 98 22.56 -3.52 -17.20
CA GLY A 98 21.49 -2.53 -17.05
C GLY A 98 20.56 -2.77 -15.85
N LEU A 99 21.01 -3.52 -14.84
CA LEU A 99 20.31 -3.66 -13.57
C LEU A 99 20.26 -2.30 -12.84
N LYS A 100 19.20 -2.04 -12.11
CA LYS A 100 18.97 -0.79 -11.37
C LYS A 100 18.60 -1.05 -9.93
N THR A 101 18.91 -0.11 -9.06
CA THR A 101 18.41 -0.11 -7.68
C THR A 101 16.87 -0.09 -7.68
N GLY A 102 16.25 -0.92 -6.85
CA GLY A 102 14.81 -1.14 -6.80
C GLY A 102 14.29 -2.24 -7.73
N ASP A 103 15.14 -2.81 -8.60
CA ASP A 103 14.79 -3.99 -9.37
C ASP A 103 14.60 -5.21 -8.45
N VAL A 104 13.64 -6.05 -8.78
CA VAL A 104 13.40 -7.34 -8.10
C VAL A 104 13.80 -8.46 -9.05
N ILE A 105 14.83 -9.22 -8.71
CA ILE A 105 15.25 -10.39 -9.47
C ILE A 105 14.39 -11.56 -9.04
N GLU A 106 13.51 -12.03 -9.93
CA GLU A 106 12.54 -13.11 -9.69
C GLU A 106 13.05 -14.48 -10.20
N ALA A 107 13.96 -14.48 -11.20
CA ALA A 107 14.59 -15.71 -11.69
C ALA A 107 16.01 -15.46 -12.20
N CYS A 108 16.83 -16.51 -12.18
CA CYS A 108 18.21 -16.54 -12.68
C CYS A 108 18.39 -17.85 -13.46
N GLY A 109 18.78 -17.75 -14.75
CA GLY A 109 18.93 -18.91 -15.63
C GLY A 109 17.64 -19.74 -15.76
N GLY A 110 16.48 -19.09 -15.80
CA GLY A 110 15.15 -19.74 -15.88
C GLY A 110 14.67 -20.38 -14.56
N ARG A 111 15.45 -20.31 -13.48
CA ARG A 111 15.11 -20.86 -12.15
C ARG A 111 14.66 -19.75 -11.24
N THR A 112 13.53 -19.97 -10.52
CA THR A 112 12.96 -19.00 -9.59
C THR A 112 13.94 -18.68 -8.46
N VAL A 113 14.04 -17.40 -8.10
CA VAL A 113 14.82 -16.89 -6.97
C VAL A 113 13.88 -16.57 -5.83
N THR A 114 14.07 -17.16 -4.65
CA THR A 114 13.25 -16.92 -3.46
C THR A 114 14.03 -16.34 -2.28
N SER A 115 15.37 -16.45 -2.30
CA SER A 115 16.24 -15.91 -1.27
C SER A 115 17.59 -15.47 -1.83
N THR A 116 18.32 -14.68 -1.06
CA THR A 116 19.69 -14.23 -1.35
C THR A 116 20.64 -15.42 -1.48
N GLU A 117 20.52 -16.41 -0.61
CA GLU A 117 21.35 -17.61 -0.62
C GLU A 117 21.10 -18.44 -1.87
N GLN A 118 19.83 -18.61 -2.26
CA GLN A 118 19.47 -19.32 -3.48
C GLN A 118 20.00 -18.57 -4.71
N PHE A 119 19.86 -17.26 -4.77
CA PHE A 119 20.39 -16.46 -5.86
C PHE A 119 21.90 -16.62 -5.99
N GLN A 120 22.63 -16.56 -4.86
CA GLN A 120 24.07 -16.79 -4.85
C GLN A 120 24.43 -18.19 -5.32
N SER A 121 23.68 -19.22 -4.89
CA SER A 121 23.90 -20.61 -5.34
C SER A 121 23.71 -20.77 -6.85
N LEU A 122 22.67 -20.12 -7.42
CA LEU A 122 22.41 -20.14 -8.85
C LEU A 122 23.54 -19.46 -9.65
N LEU A 123 24.09 -18.36 -9.16
CA LEU A 123 25.24 -17.70 -9.78
C LEU A 123 26.49 -18.59 -9.73
N GLN A 124 26.70 -19.33 -8.62
CA GLN A 124 27.82 -20.27 -8.51
C GLN A 124 27.67 -21.44 -9.48
N GLU A 125 26.49 -22.02 -9.59
CA GLU A 125 26.19 -23.14 -10.52
C GLU A 125 26.36 -22.74 -11.98
N ASN A 126 25.93 -21.53 -12.36
CA ASN A 126 26.09 -21.01 -13.72
C ASN A 126 27.54 -20.58 -14.06
N GLY A 127 28.35 -20.33 -13.02
CA GLY A 127 29.71 -19.88 -13.19
C GLY A 127 29.80 -18.47 -13.79
N THR A 128 30.71 -18.28 -14.73
CA THR A 128 30.89 -17.00 -15.43
C THR A 128 30.16 -16.95 -16.78
N ASP A 129 29.35 -17.97 -17.10
CA ASP A 129 28.61 -18.01 -18.34
C ASP A 129 27.48 -16.97 -18.32
N THR A 130 27.19 -16.41 -19.49
CA THR A 130 26.09 -15.46 -19.66
C THR A 130 24.79 -16.06 -19.17
N THR A 131 24.17 -15.39 -18.20
CA THR A 131 22.98 -15.86 -17.53
C THR A 131 21.84 -14.86 -17.67
N GLU A 132 20.64 -15.36 -17.94
CA GLU A 132 19.44 -14.52 -18.03
C GLU A 132 18.88 -14.27 -16.65
N LEU A 133 18.56 -13.00 -16.35
CA LEU A 133 17.84 -12.57 -15.16
C LEU A 133 16.42 -12.12 -15.57
N SER A 134 15.41 -12.73 -14.97
CA SER A 134 14.04 -12.20 -15.04
C SER A 134 13.87 -11.23 -13.89
N VAL A 135 13.62 -9.97 -14.23
CA VAL A 135 13.58 -8.84 -13.31
C VAL A 135 12.22 -8.15 -13.38
N LYS A 136 11.71 -7.73 -12.25
CA LYS A 136 10.54 -6.85 -12.17
C LYS A 136 10.98 -5.43 -11.82
N ARG A 137 10.78 -4.50 -12.73
CA ARG A 137 11.13 -3.07 -12.59
C ARG A 137 9.86 -2.24 -12.56
N GLN A 138 9.59 -1.60 -11.42
CA GLN A 138 8.37 -0.78 -11.22
C GLN A 138 7.08 -1.50 -11.65
N GLY A 139 7.00 -2.80 -11.34
CA GLY A 139 5.85 -3.64 -11.69
C GLY A 139 5.90 -4.27 -13.09
N SER A 140 6.77 -3.80 -14.00
CA SER A 140 6.90 -4.32 -15.37
C SER A 140 8.01 -5.38 -15.46
N PRO A 141 7.81 -6.49 -16.22
CA PRO A 141 8.83 -7.48 -16.43
C PRO A 141 9.93 -6.96 -17.36
N VAL A 142 11.18 -7.28 -17.04
CA VAL A 142 12.39 -6.95 -17.83
C VAL A 142 13.29 -8.17 -17.82
N THR A 143 13.81 -8.55 -18.97
CA THR A 143 14.83 -9.59 -19.09
C THR A 143 16.19 -8.93 -19.34
N LEU A 144 17.18 -9.33 -18.56
CA LEU A 144 18.56 -8.85 -18.64
C LEU A 144 19.49 -10.03 -18.80
N SER A 145 20.56 -9.87 -19.59
CA SER A 145 21.64 -10.87 -19.71
C SER A 145 22.85 -10.34 -18.93
N VAL A 146 23.33 -11.11 -17.96
CA VAL A 146 24.47 -10.77 -17.13
C VAL A 146 25.58 -11.82 -17.31
N GLU A 147 26.82 -11.34 -17.29
CA GLU A 147 28.03 -12.17 -17.26
C GLU A 147 28.66 -12.05 -15.88
N PRO A 148 28.45 -13.02 -14.96
CA PRO A 148 29.00 -12.95 -13.62
C PRO A 148 30.54 -12.98 -13.65
N GLU A 149 31.17 -12.32 -12.69
CA GLU A 149 32.62 -12.33 -12.51
C GLU A 149 32.98 -13.07 -11.22
N ARG A 150 34.23 -13.60 -11.14
CA ARG A 150 34.74 -14.16 -9.89
C ARG A 150 35.33 -13.05 -9.03
N ASN A 151 34.91 -12.99 -7.77
CA ASN A 151 35.53 -12.10 -6.79
C ASN A 151 36.89 -12.67 -6.31
N GLU A 152 37.56 -11.94 -5.43
CA GLU A 152 38.87 -12.34 -4.87
C GLU A 152 38.84 -13.70 -4.14
N GLU A 153 37.67 -14.10 -3.63
CA GLU A 153 37.44 -15.37 -2.94
C GLU A 153 37.06 -16.50 -3.92
N GLY A 154 36.99 -16.23 -5.23
CA GLY A 154 36.62 -17.16 -6.28
C GLY A 154 35.11 -17.37 -6.44
N ALA A 155 34.27 -16.65 -5.69
CA ALA A 155 32.84 -16.73 -5.79
C ALA A 155 32.31 -15.94 -7.00
N CYS A 156 31.38 -16.54 -7.76
CA CYS A 156 30.72 -15.85 -8.86
C CYS A 156 29.74 -14.81 -8.31
N CYS A 157 29.85 -13.59 -8.77
CA CYS A 157 29.03 -12.47 -8.35
C CYS A 157 28.73 -11.52 -9.51
N ILE A 158 27.70 -10.69 -9.36
CA ILE A 158 27.34 -9.66 -10.34
C ILE A 158 27.67 -8.25 -9.87
N GLY A 159 28.21 -8.07 -8.67
CA GLY A 159 28.53 -6.76 -8.13
C GLY A 159 27.27 -5.94 -7.82
N ALA A 160 26.28 -6.55 -7.18
CA ALA A 160 25.07 -5.90 -6.69
C ALA A 160 24.84 -6.27 -5.22
N TRP A 161 24.36 -5.33 -4.45
CA TRP A 161 23.83 -5.61 -3.10
C TRP A 161 22.37 -5.93 -3.23
N VAL A 162 21.99 -7.09 -2.73
CA VAL A 162 20.61 -7.58 -2.81
C VAL A 162 20.07 -7.92 -1.43
N ARG A 163 18.75 -7.91 -1.30
CA ARG A 163 18.03 -8.24 -0.07
C ARG A 163 16.72 -8.95 -0.40
N ASP A 164 16.39 -9.94 0.37
CA ASP A 164 15.14 -10.72 0.24
C ASP A 164 14.15 -10.47 1.37
N SER A 165 14.60 -9.89 2.48
CA SER A 165 13.78 -9.71 3.67
C SER A 165 14.06 -8.42 4.40
N MET A 166 13.08 -7.95 5.15
CA MET A 166 13.19 -6.85 6.09
C MET A 166 12.49 -7.19 7.40
N ALA A 167 13.05 -6.74 8.50
CA ALA A 167 12.46 -6.85 9.82
C ALA A 167 12.60 -5.53 10.58
N GLY A 168 11.60 -5.20 11.38
CA GLY A 168 11.58 -3.98 12.18
C GLY A 168 10.46 -4.01 13.21
N ILE A 169 10.47 -3.03 14.12
CA ILE A 169 9.39 -2.83 15.08
C ILE A 169 8.39 -1.86 14.47
N GLY A 170 7.11 -2.19 14.60
CA GLY A 170 6.01 -1.35 14.17
C GLY A 170 4.89 -1.25 15.21
N THR A 171 3.84 -0.54 14.85
CA THR A 171 2.65 -0.41 15.69
C THR A 171 1.42 -0.75 14.87
N VAL A 172 0.58 -1.63 15.37
CA VAL A 172 -0.75 -1.88 14.82
C VAL A 172 -1.61 -0.66 15.09
N THR A 173 -2.16 -0.07 14.03
CA THR A 173 -2.95 1.16 14.10
C THR A 173 -4.41 0.86 14.40
N TYR A 174 -4.97 -0.12 13.71
CA TYR A 174 -6.36 -0.54 13.90
C TYR A 174 -6.55 -2.03 13.58
N TYR A 175 -7.64 -2.54 14.10
CA TYR A 175 -8.17 -3.87 13.82
C TYR A 175 -9.62 -3.76 13.35
N ASP A 176 -9.95 -4.53 12.33
CA ASP A 176 -11.30 -4.69 11.80
C ASP A 176 -11.85 -6.05 12.22
N PRO A 177 -12.79 -6.10 13.19
CA PRO A 177 -13.35 -7.35 13.69
C PRO A 177 -14.23 -8.07 12.66
N ASP A 178 -14.84 -7.35 11.72
CA ASP A 178 -15.75 -7.93 10.74
C ASP A 178 -15.00 -8.74 9.67
N SER A 179 -13.81 -8.29 9.28
CA SER A 179 -12.98 -8.95 8.28
C SER A 179 -11.74 -9.66 8.86
N ASN A 180 -11.52 -9.58 10.16
CA ASN A 180 -10.33 -10.08 10.86
C ASN A 180 -9.02 -9.54 10.26
N THR A 181 -9.03 -8.28 9.79
CA THR A 181 -7.87 -7.63 9.19
C THR A 181 -7.32 -6.52 10.08
N PHE A 182 -6.06 -6.19 9.88
CA PHE A 182 -5.42 -5.07 10.57
C PHE A 182 -4.69 -4.15 9.60
N GLY A 183 -4.50 -2.90 10.04
CA GLY A 183 -3.58 -1.96 9.43
C GLY A 183 -2.54 -1.50 10.44
N ALA A 184 -1.31 -1.34 9.98
CA ALA A 184 -0.20 -0.97 10.83
C ALA A 184 0.76 0.01 10.13
N LEU A 185 1.60 0.68 10.91
CA LEU A 185 2.66 1.63 10.57
C LEU A 185 2.16 3.02 10.14
N GLY A 186 1.16 3.15 9.27
CA GLY A 186 0.79 4.42 8.63
C GLY A 186 1.73 4.90 7.52
N HIS A 187 2.71 4.09 7.16
CA HIS A 187 3.64 4.27 6.04
C HIS A 187 4.09 2.90 5.50
N GLY A 188 4.59 2.87 4.28
CA GLY A 188 5.11 1.64 3.71
C GLY A 188 6.49 1.27 4.26
N ILE A 189 6.82 -0.01 4.16
CA ILE A 189 8.18 -0.51 4.37
C ILE A 189 8.94 -0.30 3.07
N THR A 190 9.98 0.52 3.13
CA THR A 190 10.83 0.85 1.99
C THR A 190 12.24 0.36 2.23
N ASP A 191 12.95 0.06 1.16
CA ASP A 191 14.40 -0.07 1.24
C ASP A 191 15.03 1.31 1.45
N GLY A 192 15.86 1.44 2.49
CA GLY A 192 16.47 2.73 2.87
C GLY A 192 17.43 3.31 1.82
N GLY A 193 17.83 2.53 0.83
CA GLY A 193 18.71 2.98 -0.24
C GLY A 193 17.99 3.51 -1.47
N SER A 194 16.85 2.91 -1.83
CA SER A 194 16.09 3.24 -3.05
C SER A 194 14.80 4.00 -2.79
N ALA A 195 14.36 4.08 -1.53
CA ALA A 195 13.03 4.55 -1.12
C ALA A 195 11.85 3.80 -1.82
N ALA A 196 12.14 2.72 -2.54
CA ALA A 196 11.13 1.89 -3.17
C ALA A 196 10.42 1.03 -2.12
N LEU A 197 9.11 0.84 -2.30
CA LEU A 197 8.34 -0.08 -1.46
C LEU A 197 8.87 -1.50 -1.64
N MET A 198 9.12 -2.19 -0.52
CA MET A 198 9.48 -3.60 -0.51
C MET A 198 8.30 -4.43 -1.01
N PRO A 199 8.45 -5.22 -2.09
CA PRO A 199 7.37 -6.06 -2.58
C PRO A 199 7.06 -7.18 -1.59
N VAL A 200 5.78 -7.42 -1.33
CA VAL A 200 5.34 -8.48 -0.42
C VAL A 200 5.28 -9.81 -1.16
N GLY A 201 6.15 -10.73 -0.79
CA GLY A 201 6.03 -12.15 -1.12
C GLY A 201 5.27 -12.88 -0.03
N ASN A 202 5.72 -12.70 1.20
CA ASN A 202 5.20 -13.27 2.42
C ASN A 202 5.61 -12.34 3.58
N GLY A 203 4.91 -12.33 4.69
CA GLY A 203 5.28 -11.56 5.86
C GLY A 203 4.35 -11.83 7.03
N ALA A 204 4.85 -11.53 8.22
CA ALA A 204 4.13 -11.74 9.46
C ALA A 204 4.31 -10.57 10.43
N ILE A 205 3.35 -10.41 11.32
CA ILE A 205 3.51 -9.65 12.55
C ILE A 205 3.71 -10.64 13.71
N LEU A 206 4.64 -10.28 14.59
CA LEU A 206 5.14 -11.12 15.65
C LEU A 206 5.03 -10.39 16.99
N PRO A 207 4.93 -11.08 18.13
CA PRO A 207 5.12 -10.45 19.42
C PRO A 207 6.51 -9.78 19.50
N SER A 208 6.54 -8.52 19.94
CA SER A 208 7.79 -7.79 20.09
C SER A 208 7.73 -6.88 21.31
N PRO A 209 8.14 -7.37 22.49
CA PRO A 209 8.25 -6.53 23.66
C PRO A 209 9.34 -5.46 23.45
N VAL A 210 9.01 -4.21 23.80
CA VAL A 210 9.98 -3.11 23.76
C VAL A 210 11.00 -3.31 24.87
N LYS A 211 12.26 -3.45 24.52
CA LYS A 211 13.39 -3.63 25.47
C LYS A 211 14.09 -2.31 25.80
N ALA A 212 14.14 -1.40 24.86
CA ALA A 212 14.78 -0.10 25.04
C ALA A 212 14.14 0.98 24.15
N VAL A 213 14.25 2.22 24.61
CA VAL A 213 13.80 3.41 23.89
C VAL A 213 14.98 4.36 23.75
N LYS A 214 15.39 4.64 22.52
CA LYS A 214 16.30 5.74 22.21
C LYS A 214 15.46 7.00 22.00
N LYS A 215 15.61 7.99 22.86
CA LYS A 215 14.89 9.25 22.72
C LYS A 215 15.34 10.02 21.48
N GLY A 216 14.38 10.60 20.76
CA GLY A 216 14.67 11.53 19.69
C GLY A 216 15.22 12.86 20.21
N SER A 217 15.97 13.56 19.37
CA SER A 217 16.43 14.93 19.57
C SER A 217 16.24 15.73 18.29
N CYS A 218 16.41 17.05 18.34
CA CYS A 218 16.28 17.88 17.15
C CYS A 218 17.24 17.39 16.04
N GLY A 219 16.69 17.05 14.87
CA GLY A 219 17.43 16.50 13.72
C GLY A 219 17.77 14.99 13.81
N SER A 220 17.37 14.30 14.89
CA SER A 220 17.58 12.85 15.04
C SER A 220 16.32 12.19 15.59
N ALA A 221 15.72 11.29 14.80
CA ALA A 221 14.54 10.54 15.21
C ALA A 221 14.87 9.60 16.39
N GLY A 222 13.86 9.36 17.25
CA GLY A 222 13.90 8.33 18.26
C GLY A 222 13.76 6.94 17.65
N GLU A 223 14.09 5.91 18.42
CA GLU A 223 14.05 4.52 17.98
C GLU A 223 13.53 3.63 19.11
N LEU A 224 12.61 2.73 18.78
CA LEU A 224 12.23 1.61 19.66
C LEU A 224 13.09 0.41 19.33
N ARG A 225 13.59 -0.27 20.37
CA ARG A 225 14.34 -1.52 20.25
C ARG A 225 13.59 -2.62 20.98
N GLY A 226 13.44 -3.76 20.34
CA GLY A 226 12.79 -4.94 20.89
C GLY A 226 13.39 -6.22 20.30
N GLU A 227 12.93 -7.33 20.80
CA GLU A 227 13.23 -8.65 20.29
C GLU A 227 12.00 -9.22 19.62
N PHE A 228 12.18 -9.99 18.57
CA PHE A 228 11.09 -10.70 17.91
C PHE A 228 10.93 -12.09 18.53
N ASP A 229 9.72 -12.40 18.96
CA ASP A 229 9.39 -13.80 19.25
C ASP A 229 9.04 -14.48 17.91
N LEU A 230 9.95 -15.31 17.43
CA LEU A 230 9.80 -16.03 16.16
C LEU A 230 9.00 -17.33 16.30
N THR A 231 8.57 -17.68 17.51
CA THR A 231 7.82 -18.92 17.78
C THR A 231 6.31 -18.73 17.59
N GLU A 232 5.84 -17.48 17.57
CA GLU A 232 4.42 -17.15 17.45
C GLU A 232 4.21 -16.11 16.35
N GLU A 233 3.28 -16.37 15.44
CA GLU A 233 2.82 -15.40 14.45
C GLU A 233 1.43 -14.88 14.86
N LEU A 234 1.33 -13.58 15.12
CA LEU A 234 0.06 -12.90 15.43
C LEU A 234 -0.83 -12.73 14.20
N GLY A 235 -0.22 -12.60 13.02
CA GLY A 235 -0.94 -12.42 11.77
C GLY A 235 -0.02 -12.37 10.56
N GLN A 236 -0.62 -12.47 9.38
CA GLN A 236 0.07 -12.51 8.09
C GLN A 236 -0.16 -11.24 7.30
N LEU A 237 0.89 -10.76 6.65
CA LEU A 237 0.85 -9.59 5.76
C LEU A 237 0.45 -10.00 4.34
N TYR A 238 -0.46 -9.25 3.72
CA TYR A 238 -0.79 -9.39 2.31
C TYR A 238 -0.48 -8.15 1.48
N ALA A 239 -0.28 -6.98 2.10
CA ALA A 239 0.03 -5.76 1.37
C ALA A 239 1.01 -4.84 2.11
N ASN A 240 1.90 -4.21 1.34
CA ASN A 240 2.76 -3.10 1.72
C ASN A 240 2.51 -1.96 0.75
N THR A 241 1.97 -0.85 1.25
CA THR A 241 1.55 0.31 0.44
C THR A 241 2.15 1.59 0.99
N GLY A 242 2.06 2.69 0.26
CA GLY A 242 2.49 4.00 0.76
C GLY A 242 1.76 4.49 2.03
N CYS A 243 0.56 3.94 2.30
CA CYS A 243 -0.26 4.31 3.47
C CYS A 243 -0.06 3.38 4.67
N GLY A 244 0.67 2.28 4.53
CA GLY A 244 0.90 1.31 5.60
C GLY A 244 0.98 -0.12 5.11
N ILE A 245 1.12 -1.04 6.08
CA ILE A 245 1.04 -2.48 5.86
C ILE A 245 -0.32 -3.00 6.32
N PHE A 246 -0.82 -4.02 5.62
CA PHE A 246 -2.12 -4.63 5.90
C PHE A 246 -2.00 -6.14 5.93
N GLY A 247 -2.79 -6.76 6.79
CA GLY A 247 -2.74 -8.19 7.00
C GLY A 247 -4.00 -8.75 7.66
N THR A 248 -4.00 -10.05 7.90
CA THR A 248 -5.03 -10.78 8.64
C THR A 248 -4.44 -11.31 9.94
N LEU A 249 -5.23 -11.29 11.03
CA LEU A 249 -4.83 -11.91 12.30
C LEU A 249 -5.05 -13.43 12.25
N ASN A 250 -4.17 -14.19 12.91
CA ASN A 250 -4.27 -15.66 12.96
C ASN A 250 -5.36 -16.13 13.94
N ALA A 251 -5.65 -15.33 14.97
CA ALA A 251 -6.73 -15.58 15.92
C ALA A 251 -7.54 -14.30 16.11
N ALA A 252 -8.84 -14.43 16.42
CA ALA A 252 -9.63 -13.29 16.88
C ALA A 252 -9.09 -12.84 18.25
N CYS A 253 -8.60 -11.61 18.31
CA CYS A 253 -8.19 -10.97 19.55
C CYS A 253 -9.38 -10.57 20.39
#